data_75e389984a7711cb8d4cc7c80bb63efc
#
_entry.id   75e389984a7711cb8d4cc7c80bb63efc
#
_cell.length_a   1.000
_cell.length_b   1.000
_cell.length_c   1.000
_cell.angle_alpha   90.00
_cell.angle_beta   90.00
_cell.angle_gamma   90.00
#
_symmetry.space_group_name_H-M   'P 1'
#
loop_
_entity.id
_entity.type
_entity.pdbx_description
1 polymer ?
#
loop_
_entity_poly.entity_id
_entity_poly.type
_entity_poly.pdbx_seq_one_letter_code
_entity_poly.pdbx_strand_id
1 'polypeptide(L)'
;MRAAEPGDVLEVRIIDVHPRACRNPAFAGRAFGSNAAAWWGFQYNDLLTEPKPREVITIYEIDAAESRNWARAVYNYRWVPQTDPFGVVHRIIDYPGVPVDHSLVEEKHGILKGVRIPIRPHFGVMAVAPKEAEFVDTVPPGYFGGNIDNWRIGKGATM
;
A
#
# COMPACT_ATOMS: atom_id res chain seq x y z
N MET A 1 -1.59 23.97 -10.38
CA MET A 1 -2.34 25.13 -9.85
C MET A 1 -1.83 26.34 -10.58
N ARG A 2 -2.74 27.11 -11.17
CA ARG A 2 -2.32 28.32 -11.88
C ARG A 2 -2.12 29.44 -10.85
N ALA A 3 -1.03 30.20 -11.00
CA ALA A 3 -0.70 31.38 -10.18
C ALA A 3 -0.50 31.14 -8.68
N ALA A 4 -0.22 29.90 -8.23
CA ALA A 4 0.20 29.66 -6.86
C ALA A 4 1.68 30.02 -6.70
N GLU A 5 2.01 30.75 -5.64
CA GLU A 5 3.37 31.22 -5.32
C GLU A 5 3.83 30.68 -3.96
N PRO A 6 5.15 30.65 -3.71
CA PRO A 6 5.66 30.29 -2.39
C PRO A 6 5.11 31.23 -1.31
N GLY A 7 4.54 30.65 -0.26
CA GLY A 7 3.87 31.37 0.82
C GLY A 7 2.35 31.35 0.75
N ASP A 8 1.79 30.91 -0.35
CA ASP A 8 0.35 30.69 -0.46
C ASP A 8 -0.11 29.50 0.38
N VAL A 9 -1.34 29.60 0.88
CA VAL A 9 -2.02 28.48 1.54
C VAL A 9 -2.87 27.73 0.53
N LEU A 10 -2.63 26.42 0.42
CA LEU A 10 -3.39 25.54 -0.44
C LEU A 10 -4.50 24.87 0.35
N GLU A 11 -5.75 25.13 0.01
CA GLU A 11 -6.89 24.36 0.49
C GLU A 11 -7.21 23.22 -0.48
N VAL A 12 -7.19 21.99 0.00
CA VAL A 12 -7.55 20.79 -0.77
C VAL A 12 -8.84 20.21 -0.22
N ARG A 13 -9.91 20.22 -1.04
CA ARG A 13 -11.18 19.54 -0.73
C ARG A 13 -11.24 18.21 -1.46
N ILE A 14 -11.35 17.13 -0.72
CA ILE A 14 -11.48 15.79 -1.27
C ILE A 14 -12.95 15.53 -1.58
N ILE A 15 -13.32 15.65 -2.84
CA ILE A 15 -14.71 15.45 -3.28
C ILE A 15 -15.07 13.98 -3.22
N ASP A 16 -14.18 13.11 -3.72
CA ASP A 16 -14.39 11.67 -3.70
C ASP A 16 -13.07 10.90 -3.85
N VAL A 17 -13.07 9.63 -3.41
CA VAL A 17 -11.96 8.70 -3.58
C VAL A 17 -12.53 7.37 -4.07
N HIS A 18 -12.12 6.96 -5.26
CA HIS A 18 -12.55 5.72 -5.90
C HIS A 18 -11.42 4.72 -5.99
N PRO A 19 -11.65 3.45 -5.59
CA PRO A 19 -10.77 2.37 -5.94
C PRO A 19 -10.68 2.27 -7.47
N ARG A 20 -9.46 2.27 -7.99
CA ARG A 20 -9.25 2.23 -9.44
C ARG A 20 -9.47 0.83 -9.97
N ALA A 21 -10.29 0.70 -11.00
CA ALA A 21 -10.46 -0.56 -11.71
C ALA A 21 -9.14 -1.04 -12.33
N CYS A 22 -8.93 -2.36 -12.30
CA CYS A 22 -7.76 -3.00 -12.88
C CYS A 22 -7.69 -2.74 -14.39
N ARG A 23 -6.50 -2.44 -14.89
CA ARG A 23 -6.26 -2.25 -16.33
C ARG A 23 -6.12 -3.56 -17.10
N ASN A 24 -5.83 -4.66 -16.40
CA ASN A 24 -5.73 -5.97 -17.04
C ASN A 24 -7.12 -6.41 -17.52
N PRO A 25 -7.31 -6.70 -18.82
CA PRO A 25 -8.61 -7.11 -19.36
C PRO A 25 -9.19 -8.34 -18.68
N ALA A 26 -8.37 -9.27 -18.19
CA ALA A 26 -8.82 -10.46 -17.47
C ALA A 26 -9.55 -10.13 -16.15
N PHE A 27 -9.38 -8.93 -15.62
CA PHE A 27 -9.95 -8.45 -14.37
C PHE A 27 -10.73 -7.14 -14.56
N ALA A 28 -11.22 -6.89 -15.78
CA ALA A 28 -11.93 -5.66 -16.12
C ALA A 28 -13.12 -5.41 -15.17
N GLY A 29 -13.26 -4.16 -14.74
CA GLY A 29 -14.32 -3.74 -13.81
C GLY A 29 -14.07 -4.10 -12.32
N ARG A 30 -12.97 -4.79 -12.01
CA ARG A 30 -12.59 -5.15 -10.63
C ARG A 30 -11.48 -4.23 -10.13
N ALA A 31 -11.46 -3.96 -8.85
CA ALA A 31 -10.37 -3.25 -8.18
C ALA A 31 -9.69 -4.18 -7.17
N PHE A 32 -8.41 -3.98 -6.96
CA PHE A 32 -7.62 -4.78 -6.04
C PHE A 32 -6.74 -3.90 -5.17
N GLY A 33 -6.44 -4.39 -3.98
CA GLY A 33 -5.47 -3.84 -3.07
C GLY A 33 -4.71 -4.94 -2.36
N SER A 34 -3.68 -4.58 -1.63
CA SER A 34 -2.87 -5.52 -0.87
C SER A 34 -2.68 -5.03 0.56
N ASN A 35 -2.47 -6.00 1.45
CA ASN A 35 -1.96 -5.76 2.80
C ASN A 35 -0.73 -6.63 2.98
N ALA A 36 0.39 -6.02 3.31
CA ALA A 36 1.64 -6.71 3.56
C ALA A 36 1.92 -6.76 5.06
N ALA A 37 2.05 -7.97 5.61
CA ALA A 37 2.65 -8.20 6.91
C ALA A 37 4.13 -8.51 6.67
N ALA A 38 4.99 -7.52 6.84
CA ALA A 38 6.40 -7.61 6.55
C ALA A 38 7.27 -7.46 7.80
N TRP A 39 8.48 -7.97 7.73
CA TRP A 39 9.42 -8.00 8.86
C TRP A 39 9.88 -6.62 9.34
N TRP A 40 9.85 -5.62 8.50
CA TRP A 40 10.25 -4.25 8.83
C TRP A 40 9.15 -3.45 9.55
N GLY A 41 8.00 -4.05 9.83
CA GLY A 41 6.95 -3.45 10.66
C GLY A 41 7.28 -3.54 12.16
N PHE A 42 7.01 -2.48 12.92
CA PHE A 42 7.24 -2.44 14.37
C PHE A 42 6.52 -3.55 15.15
N GLN A 43 5.35 -3.95 14.69
CA GLN A 43 4.56 -5.03 15.29
C GLN A 43 5.30 -6.36 15.36
N TYR A 44 6.36 -6.45 14.62
CA TYR A 44 7.09 -7.66 14.38
C TYR A 44 7.91 -8.12 15.57
N ASN A 45 8.59 -7.21 16.23
CA ASN A 45 9.45 -7.51 17.38
C ASN A 45 8.74 -7.26 18.71
N ASP A 46 7.86 -6.28 18.78
CA ASP A 46 7.40 -5.72 20.05
C ASP A 46 5.96 -6.09 20.40
N LEU A 47 5.11 -6.37 19.42
CA LEU A 47 3.69 -6.61 19.63
C LEU A 47 3.23 -8.04 19.34
N LEU A 48 4.00 -8.82 18.60
CA LEU A 48 3.65 -10.20 18.28
C LEU A 48 4.33 -11.17 19.24
N THR A 49 3.57 -12.11 19.74
CA THR A 49 4.06 -13.17 20.64
C THR A 49 4.99 -14.18 19.98
N GLU A 50 5.03 -14.21 18.65
CA GLU A 50 5.95 -15.01 17.86
C GLU A 50 6.80 -14.13 16.93
N PRO A 51 7.95 -13.63 17.37
CA PRO A 51 8.82 -12.77 16.59
C PRO A 51 9.60 -13.57 15.54
N LYS A 52 8.91 -14.18 14.59
CA LYS A 52 9.55 -14.86 13.45
C LYS A 52 9.34 -14.06 12.17
N PRO A 53 10.38 -13.96 11.33
CA PRO A 53 10.25 -13.33 10.02
C PRO A 53 9.14 -14.00 9.21
N ARG A 54 8.05 -13.27 8.99
CA ARG A 54 6.96 -13.69 8.15
C ARG A 54 6.60 -12.56 7.24
N GLU A 55 6.83 -12.75 5.97
CA GLU A 55 6.26 -11.89 4.97
C GLU A 55 5.08 -12.61 4.35
N VAL A 56 3.90 -12.05 4.55
CA VAL A 56 2.67 -12.54 3.93
C VAL A 56 1.97 -11.36 3.30
N ILE A 57 1.74 -11.45 2.01
CA ILE A 57 1.01 -10.42 1.25
C ILE A 57 -0.37 -10.96 0.93
N THR A 58 -1.39 -10.29 1.41
CA THR A 58 -2.78 -10.67 1.14
C THR A 58 -3.36 -9.76 0.06
N ILE A 59 -3.87 -10.36 -0.99
CA ILE A 59 -4.55 -9.65 -2.07
C ILE A 59 -6.04 -9.62 -1.78
N TYR A 60 -6.60 -8.43 -1.86
CA TYR A 60 -8.02 -8.16 -1.68
C TYR A 60 -8.65 -7.69 -2.98
N GLU A 61 -9.81 -8.22 -3.30
CA GLU A 61 -10.74 -7.59 -4.23
C GLU A 61 -11.52 -6.52 -3.48
N ILE A 62 -11.59 -5.34 -4.06
CA ILE A 62 -12.25 -4.17 -3.49
C ILE A 62 -13.51 -3.90 -4.28
N ASP A 63 -14.58 -3.58 -3.59
CA ASP A 63 -15.82 -3.13 -4.19
C ASP A 63 -15.58 -1.85 -5.00
N ALA A 64 -15.60 -1.96 -6.32
CA ALA A 64 -15.39 -0.86 -7.26
C ALA A 64 -16.71 -0.20 -7.67
N ALA A 65 -17.86 -0.69 -7.18
CA ALA A 65 -19.16 -0.08 -7.39
C ALA A 65 -19.28 1.26 -6.64
N GLU A 66 -20.34 2.00 -6.88
CA GLU A 66 -20.56 3.27 -6.19
C GLU A 66 -20.67 3.14 -4.68
N SER A 67 -21.14 1.99 -4.19
CA SER A 67 -21.24 1.69 -2.76
C SER A 67 -19.88 1.64 -2.07
N ARG A 68 -18.86 1.09 -2.71
CA ARG A 68 -17.46 1.00 -2.22
C ARG A 68 -17.33 0.62 -0.75
N ASN A 69 -18.13 -0.34 -0.32
CA ASN A 69 -18.33 -0.60 1.10
C ASN A 69 -17.48 -1.71 1.67
N TRP A 70 -16.88 -2.54 0.79
CA TRP A 70 -16.20 -3.74 1.26
C TRP A 70 -14.94 -4.09 0.45
N ALA A 71 -14.06 -4.83 1.12
CA ALA A 71 -13.00 -5.61 0.51
C ALA A 71 -13.11 -7.07 0.98
N ARG A 72 -12.70 -8.02 0.14
CA ARG A 72 -12.62 -9.44 0.49
C ARG A 72 -11.27 -10.02 0.07
N ALA A 73 -10.69 -10.88 0.89
CA ALA A 73 -9.48 -11.57 0.54
C ALA A 73 -9.72 -12.55 -0.62
N VAL A 74 -8.81 -12.57 -1.57
CA VAL A 74 -8.82 -13.50 -2.71
C VAL A 74 -7.83 -14.63 -2.46
N TYR A 75 -6.57 -14.25 -2.20
CA TYR A 75 -5.49 -15.16 -1.82
C TYR A 75 -4.44 -14.40 -1.03
N ASN A 76 -3.56 -15.14 -0.35
CA ASN A 76 -2.30 -14.59 0.11
C ASN A 76 -1.13 -15.35 -0.52
N TYR A 77 0.03 -14.75 -0.49
CA TYR A 77 1.24 -15.39 -0.92
C TYR A 77 2.41 -15.05 0.01
N ARG A 78 3.41 -15.92 -0.03
CA ARG A 78 4.68 -15.76 0.67
C ARG A 78 5.82 -15.86 -0.32
N TRP A 79 6.87 -15.14 -0.03
CA TRP A 79 8.12 -15.26 -0.72
C TRP A 79 8.71 -16.68 -0.53
N VAL A 80 9.29 -17.24 -1.59
CA VAL A 80 10.10 -18.45 -1.53
C VAL A 80 11.56 -18.05 -1.38
N PRO A 81 12.25 -18.40 -0.30
CA PRO A 81 13.65 -18.06 -0.10
C PRO A 81 14.52 -18.49 -1.28
N GLN A 82 15.36 -17.60 -1.76
CA GLN A 82 16.25 -17.83 -2.91
C GLN A 82 17.68 -17.44 -2.56
N THR A 83 18.63 -18.07 -3.23
CA THR A 83 20.04 -17.69 -3.18
C THR A 83 20.38 -16.99 -4.49
N ASP A 84 20.93 -15.80 -4.43
CA ASP A 84 21.34 -15.04 -5.59
C ASP A 84 22.67 -15.58 -6.20
N PRO A 85 23.08 -15.10 -7.38
CA PRO A 85 24.32 -15.52 -8.02
C PRO A 85 25.59 -15.21 -7.21
N PHE A 86 25.49 -14.36 -6.20
CA PHE A 86 26.59 -14.00 -5.31
C PHE A 86 26.63 -14.81 -4.02
N GLY A 87 25.68 -15.76 -3.86
CA GLY A 87 25.59 -16.65 -2.69
C GLY A 87 24.82 -16.04 -1.50
N VAL A 88 24.17 -14.90 -1.67
CA VAL A 88 23.35 -14.29 -0.62
C VAL A 88 21.96 -14.92 -0.59
N VAL A 89 21.49 -15.31 0.59
CA VAL A 89 20.15 -15.90 0.78
C VAL A 89 19.14 -14.80 1.07
N HIS A 90 18.20 -14.59 0.16
CA HIS A 90 17.06 -13.69 0.30
C HIS A 90 15.87 -14.45 0.87
N ARG A 91 15.61 -14.29 2.15
CA ARG A 91 14.53 -14.97 2.89
C ARG A 91 13.17 -14.29 2.80
N ILE A 92 13.18 -13.06 2.36
CA ILE A 92 12.01 -12.18 2.21
C ILE A 92 12.14 -11.45 0.88
N ILE A 93 11.04 -10.92 0.36
CA ILE A 93 11.07 -9.98 -0.76
C ILE A 93 11.78 -8.70 -0.29
N ASP A 94 12.94 -8.47 -0.89
CA ASP A 94 13.70 -7.25 -0.73
C ASP A 94 13.29 -6.21 -1.78
N TYR A 95 14.13 -5.22 -1.99
CA TYR A 95 13.84 -4.14 -2.92
C TYR A 95 13.90 -4.57 -4.39
N PRO A 96 13.23 -3.84 -5.31
CA PRO A 96 13.39 -4.05 -6.74
C PRO A 96 14.86 -4.00 -7.17
N GLY A 97 15.26 -4.88 -8.10
CA GLY A 97 16.63 -4.96 -8.62
C GLY A 97 17.50 -6.01 -7.95
N VAL A 98 16.98 -6.73 -6.94
CA VAL A 98 17.66 -7.92 -6.42
C VAL A 98 17.68 -9.01 -7.49
N PRO A 99 18.81 -9.67 -7.76
CA PRO A 99 18.95 -10.64 -8.85
C PRO A 99 18.36 -12.01 -8.51
N VAL A 100 17.08 -12.05 -8.18
CA VAL A 100 16.29 -13.24 -7.86
C VAL A 100 14.97 -13.21 -8.63
N ASP A 101 14.30 -14.34 -8.70
CA ASP A 101 13.01 -14.46 -9.39
C ASP A 101 11.86 -14.05 -8.47
N HIS A 102 11.33 -12.85 -8.67
CA HIS A 102 10.22 -12.30 -7.90
C HIS A 102 8.87 -12.99 -8.18
N SER A 103 8.78 -13.89 -9.14
CA SER A 103 7.56 -14.67 -9.42
C SER A 103 7.47 -15.95 -8.57
N LEU A 104 8.54 -16.36 -7.93
CA LEU A 104 8.57 -17.56 -7.08
C LEU A 104 7.94 -17.26 -5.72
N VAL A 105 6.67 -17.57 -5.62
CA VAL A 105 5.87 -17.35 -4.40
C VAL A 105 5.01 -18.59 -4.07
N GLU A 106 4.70 -18.76 -2.81
CA GLU A 106 3.73 -19.77 -2.34
C GLU A 106 2.36 -19.11 -2.17
N GLU A 107 1.41 -19.45 -3.02
CA GLU A 107 0.04 -18.94 -2.95
C GLU A 107 -0.84 -19.80 -2.07
N LYS A 108 -1.71 -19.17 -1.30
CA LYS A 108 -2.76 -19.81 -0.53
C LYS A 108 -4.12 -19.17 -0.82
N HIS A 109 -4.99 -19.95 -1.43
CA HIS A 109 -6.36 -19.55 -1.74
C HIS A 109 -7.34 -19.96 -0.64
N GLY A 110 -8.56 -19.37 -0.69
CA GLY A 110 -9.64 -19.69 0.24
C GLY A 110 -9.47 -19.14 1.66
N ILE A 111 -8.53 -18.22 1.85
CA ILE A 111 -8.33 -17.54 3.12
C ILE A 111 -9.48 -16.58 3.43
N LEU A 112 -9.80 -16.39 4.70
CA LEU A 112 -10.85 -15.47 5.18
C LEU A 112 -12.18 -15.65 4.40
N LYS A 113 -12.54 -16.88 4.08
CA LYS A 113 -13.77 -17.19 3.33
C LYS A 113 -14.99 -16.61 4.03
N GLY A 114 -15.78 -15.84 3.27
CA GLY A 114 -17.00 -15.20 3.79
C GLY A 114 -16.78 -13.90 4.58
N VAL A 115 -15.54 -13.52 4.86
CA VAL A 115 -15.24 -12.26 5.54
C VAL A 115 -15.30 -11.11 4.55
N ARG A 116 -16.04 -10.06 4.90
CA ARG A 116 -16.04 -8.76 4.21
C ARG A 116 -15.50 -7.71 5.17
N ILE A 117 -14.53 -6.94 4.71
CA ILE A 117 -13.89 -5.87 5.47
C ILE A 117 -14.49 -4.55 5.03
N PRO A 118 -15.09 -3.75 5.92
CA PRO A 118 -15.52 -2.41 5.57
C PRO A 118 -14.34 -1.57 5.12
N ILE A 119 -14.50 -0.80 4.05
CA ILE A 119 -13.44 0.07 3.55
C ILE A 119 -13.82 1.55 3.70
N ARG A 120 -12.77 2.35 3.84
CA ARG A 120 -12.83 3.82 3.78
C ARG A 120 -11.70 4.30 2.90
N PRO A 121 -11.93 4.43 1.58
CA PRO A 121 -10.89 4.91 0.68
C PRO A 121 -10.38 6.29 1.12
N HIS A 122 -9.06 6.43 1.19
CA HIS A 122 -8.41 7.66 1.62
C HIS A 122 -7.02 7.77 0.97
N PHE A 123 -6.40 8.93 1.09
CA PHE A 123 -5.04 9.15 0.66
C PHE A 123 -4.07 8.87 1.80
N GLY A 124 -3.10 7.98 1.57
CA GLY A 124 -1.98 7.76 2.48
C GLY A 124 -0.93 8.86 2.34
N VAL A 125 -0.68 9.29 1.11
CA VAL A 125 0.36 10.28 0.78
C VAL A 125 -0.29 11.57 0.29
N MET A 126 0.05 12.69 0.94
CA MET A 126 -0.23 14.03 0.46
C MET A 126 0.97 14.93 0.75
N ALA A 127 1.49 15.58 -0.26
CA ALA A 127 2.66 16.44 -0.14
C ALA A 127 2.69 17.54 -1.17
N VAL A 128 3.47 18.59 -0.89
CA VAL A 128 3.92 19.58 -1.85
C VAL A 128 5.43 19.46 -2.03
N ALA A 129 5.95 19.73 -3.21
CA ALA A 129 7.39 19.72 -3.45
C ALA A 129 8.05 20.86 -2.68
N PRO A 130 9.01 20.61 -1.78
CA PRO A 130 9.75 21.68 -1.10
C PRO A 130 10.71 22.37 -2.07
N LYS A 131 10.95 23.65 -1.82
CA LYS A 131 11.84 24.46 -2.67
C LYS A 131 13.31 24.09 -2.51
N GLU A 132 13.68 23.65 -1.32
CA GLU A 132 15.07 23.55 -0.87
C GLU A 132 15.76 22.26 -1.34
N ALA A 133 15.01 21.32 -1.92
CA ALA A 133 15.55 20.03 -2.31
C ALA A 133 15.04 19.61 -3.69
N GLU A 134 15.90 18.96 -4.45
CA GLU A 134 15.55 18.39 -5.75
C GLU A 134 14.59 17.21 -5.60
N PHE A 135 14.77 16.43 -4.55
CA PHE A 135 13.82 15.42 -4.09
C PHE A 135 13.89 15.25 -2.57
N VAL A 136 12.82 14.76 -1.97
CA VAL A 136 12.74 14.41 -0.56
C VAL A 136 11.99 13.10 -0.38
N ASP A 137 12.39 12.33 0.61
CA ASP A 137 11.63 11.17 1.04
C ASP A 137 10.30 11.58 1.66
N THR A 138 9.26 10.79 1.40
CA THR A 138 7.94 10.97 2.02
C THR A 138 7.80 10.27 3.36
N VAL A 139 8.79 9.47 3.76
CA VAL A 139 8.84 8.72 5.03
C VAL A 139 10.13 9.06 5.79
N PRO A 140 10.04 9.65 6.97
CA PRO A 140 8.82 10.17 7.62
C PRO A 140 8.27 11.41 6.94
N PRO A 141 6.98 11.75 7.12
CA PRO A 141 6.42 12.99 6.62
C PRO A 141 7.09 14.20 7.31
N GLY A 142 7.20 15.30 6.57
CA GLY A 142 7.79 16.54 7.04
C GLY A 142 6.83 17.73 6.92
N TYR A 143 7.37 18.95 7.01
CA TYR A 143 6.59 20.20 6.85
C TYR A 143 5.92 20.31 5.47
N PHE A 144 6.43 19.61 4.48
CA PHE A 144 5.90 19.52 3.11
C PHE A 144 4.80 18.47 2.95
N GLY A 145 4.47 17.70 4.00
CA GLY A 145 3.61 16.52 3.95
C GLY A 145 4.41 15.23 3.78
N GLY A 146 3.86 14.24 3.09
CA GLY A 146 4.47 12.93 2.86
C GLY A 146 3.48 11.79 3.14
N ASN A 147 3.99 10.66 3.61
CA ASN A 147 3.20 9.51 4.06
C ASN A 147 2.55 9.82 5.41
N ILE A 148 1.42 10.51 5.39
CA ILE A 148 0.67 10.89 6.59
C ILE A 148 -0.13 9.69 7.12
N ASP A 149 -0.56 8.79 6.24
CA ASP A 149 -1.30 7.55 6.53
C ASP A 149 -2.53 7.74 7.45
N ASN A 150 -3.19 8.89 7.29
CA ASN A 150 -4.35 9.23 8.10
C ASN A 150 -5.64 8.87 7.37
N TRP A 151 -6.38 7.88 7.87
CA TRP A 151 -7.63 7.42 7.30
C TRP A 151 -8.74 8.49 7.23
N ARG A 152 -8.56 9.63 7.91
CA ARG A 152 -9.48 10.77 7.83
C ARG A 152 -9.31 11.61 6.56
N ILE A 153 -8.21 11.41 5.81
CA ILE A 153 -7.94 12.12 4.54
C ILE A 153 -8.69 11.41 3.41
N GLY A 154 -9.99 11.33 3.53
CA GLY A 154 -10.90 10.71 2.57
C GLY A 154 -11.99 11.65 2.07
N LYS A 155 -13.01 11.09 1.45
CA LYS A 155 -14.16 11.85 0.95
C LYS A 155 -14.73 12.81 1.98
N GLY A 156 -14.88 14.08 1.60
CA GLY A 156 -15.43 15.16 2.42
C GLY A 156 -14.39 15.85 3.32
N ALA A 157 -13.15 15.38 3.36
CA ALA A 157 -12.10 16.07 4.09
C ALA A 157 -11.65 17.36 3.36
N THR A 158 -11.27 18.34 4.16
CA THR A 158 -10.61 19.57 3.72
C THR A 158 -9.30 19.71 4.49
N MET A 159 -8.25 20.01 3.80
CA MET A 159 -6.91 20.23 4.34
C MET A 159 -6.33 21.54 3.84
#